data_0750159c05269f1183c00ad3f77b7a72
#
_entry.id   0750159c05269f1183c00ad3f77b7a72
#
_cell.length_a   1.000
_cell.length_b   1.000
_cell.length_c   1.000
_cell.angle_alpha   90.00
_cell.angle_beta   90.00
_cell.angle_gamma   90.00
#
_symmetry.space_group_name_H-M   'P 1'
#
loop_
_entity.id
_entity.type
_entity.pdbx_description
1 polymer ?
#
loop_
_entity_poly.entity_id
_entity_poly.type
_entity_poly.pdbx_seq_one_letter_code
_entity_poly.pdbx_strand_id
1 'polypeptide(L)'
;MLIQNKQAGRTAYPDDLRAVMSIQEAEQSRRWLSHWPLLNRAATPLWRLSGLARQLGVAQIGIKDESTRSELGSFKALGAPVALVRLILRETADAALTAEGLFLGRHAQALRDFTVISATDGNHGRALAAAARDIGCRCVIVLHRNVSVERETSIARYGAEIIRIEGNYDASVRVAAERAAENGWHVVSDTSYDGYETVPRDVMQGYGTIAAELIVRENEADQAESPYTHVFLQGGVGGLAAGIVSYLWEHYGAQRPAFIVVEPAQADCLFQSALQGCAARATGSVDSVMAGLACGDTSPLAWRFLAPAVDFFQTICDDDAVAAMRLLAAGGNGDVPVVGGESGVAGLAGLLNIARSTQLREQVGLNAGARILLINTEGATAPSIYASLAGSSADAVLANQKHWLEQSASRR
;
A
#
# COMPACT_ATOMS: atom_id res chain seq x y z
N MET A 1 5.78 17.80 9.41
CA MET A 1 5.66 19.03 8.57
C MET A 1 4.60 18.81 7.50
N LEU A 2 4.01 19.88 6.95
CA LEU A 2 3.05 19.80 5.84
C LEU A 2 3.41 20.83 4.77
N ILE A 3 3.43 20.43 3.50
CA ILE A 3 3.59 21.34 2.37
C ILE A 3 2.46 21.15 1.35
N GLN A 4 2.08 22.25 0.71
CA GLN A 4 1.22 22.21 -0.46
C GLN A 4 2.06 21.96 -1.71
N ASN A 5 1.62 21.03 -2.54
CA ASN A 5 2.27 20.73 -3.80
C ASN A 5 1.86 21.76 -4.87
N LYS A 6 2.82 22.54 -5.35
CA LYS A 6 2.58 23.58 -6.37
C LYS A 6 2.35 23.04 -7.78
N GLN A 7 2.64 21.75 -8.02
CA GLN A 7 2.45 21.10 -9.33
C GLN A 7 1.06 20.47 -9.46
N ALA A 8 0.35 20.26 -8.33
CA ALA A 8 -0.96 19.65 -8.36
C ALA A 8 -2.00 20.54 -9.07
N GLY A 9 -2.79 19.92 -9.94
CA GLY A 9 -3.88 20.56 -10.68
C GLY A 9 -5.20 19.80 -10.57
N ARG A 10 -6.30 20.51 -10.87
CA ARG A 10 -7.64 19.93 -10.97
C ARG A 10 -8.01 19.81 -12.45
N THR A 11 -7.51 18.78 -13.10
CA THR A 11 -7.66 18.51 -14.54
C THR A 11 -8.30 17.15 -14.77
N ALA A 12 -8.74 16.89 -16.00
CA ALA A 12 -9.01 15.52 -16.45
C ALA A 12 -7.73 14.67 -16.35
N TYR A 13 -7.90 13.36 -16.24
CA TYR A 13 -6.76 12.43 -16.22
C TYR A 13 -6.04 12.46 -17.58
N PRO A 14 -4.74 12.74 -17.63
CA PRO A 14 -4.01 12.89 -18.89
C PRO A 14 -3.89 11.57 -19.67
N ASP A 15 -3.95 11.67 -21.01
CA ASP A 15 -3.91 10.49 -21.88
C ASP A 15 -2.56 9.78 -21.88
N ASP A 16 -1.46 10.52 -21.71
CA ASP A 16 -0.12 9.96 -21.57
C ASP A 16 0.04 9.15 -20.26
N LEU A 17 -0.60 9.57 -19.19
CA LEU A 17 -0.65 8.81 -17.94
C LEU A 17 -1.59 7.60 -18.06
N ARG A 18 -2.72 7.74 -18.76
CA ARG A 18 -3.66 6.65 -19.04
C ARG A 18 -3.01 5.54 -19.86
N ALA A 19 -2.10 5.87 -20.76
CA ALA A 19 -1.32 4.89 -21.52
C ALA A 19 -0.37 4.07 -20.62
N VAL A 20 -0.02 4.57 -19.43
CA VAL A 20 0.84 3.87 -18.46
C VAL A 20 0.01 3.12 -17.43
N MET A 21 -0.94 3.79 -16.78
CA MET A 21 -1.88 3.19 -15.82
C MET A 21 -3.31 3.64 -16.12
N SER A 22 -4.26 2.69 -16.11
CA SER A 22 -5.67 2.94 -16.37
C SER A 22 -6.59 2.11 -15.48
N ILE A 23 -7.82 2.57 -15.32
CA ILE A 23 -8.92 1.81 -14.69
C ILE A 23 -9.08 0.45 -15.37
N GLN A 24 -9.01 0.39 -16.69
CA GLN A 24 -9.15 -0.86 -17.44
C GLN A 24 -8.12 -1.90 -17.01
N GLU A 25 -6.85 -1.52 -16.88
CA GLU A 25 -5.76 -2.40 -16.46
C GLU A 25 -5.85 -2.76 -14.97
N ALA A 26 -6.31 -1.83 -14.11
CA ALA A 26 -6.56 -2.10 -12.71
C ALA A 26 -7.71 -3.11 -12.51
N GLU A 27 -8.80 -2.95 -13.28
CA GLU A 27 -9.92 -3.91 -13.29
C GLU A 27 -9.53 -5.28 -13.85
N GLN A 28 -8.64 -5.32 -14.84
CA GLN A 28 -8.06 -6.59 -15.30
C GLN A 28 -7.25 -7.25 -14.18
N SER A 29 -6.42 -6.48 -13.47
CA SER A 29 -5.65 -6.97 -12.32
C SER A 29 -6.57 -7.54 -11.23
N ARG A 30 -7.66 -6.83 -10.91
CA ARG A 30 -8.68 -7.26 -9.94
C ARG A 30 -9.35 -8.58 -10.36
N ARG A 31 -9.74 -8.70 -11.64
CA ARG A 31 -10.32 -9.94 -12.17
C ARG A 31 -9.33 -11.11 -12.08
N TRP A 32 -8.06 -10.90 -12.40
CA TRP A 32 -7.04 -11.95 -12.29
C TRP A 32 -6.80 -12.38 -10.84
N LEU A 33 -6.69 -11.42 -9.93
CA LEU A 33 -6.53 -11.67 -8.49
C LEU A 33 -7.69 -12.47 -7.89
N SER A 34 -8.92 -12.36 -8.43
CA SER A 34 -10.06 -13.12 -7.93
C SER A 34 -9.91 -14.63 -8.09
N HIS A 35 -8.97 -15.09 -8.93
CA HIS A 35 -8.63 -16.50 -9.10
C HIS A 35 -7.57 -17.00 -8.10
N TRP A 36 -6.89 -16.09 -7.39
CA TRP A 36 -5.87 -16.49 -6.42
C TRP A 36 -6.52 -16.98 -5.11
N PRO A 37 -6.34 -18.29 -4.75
CA PRO A 37 -7.04 -18.85 -3.57
C PRO A 37 -6.66 -18.23 -2.24
N LEU A 38 -5.44 -17.62 -2.14
CA LEU A 38 -4.97 -16.98 -0.92
C LEU A 38 -5.64 -15.63 -0.65
N LEU A 39 -6.23 -15.01 -1.67
CA LEU A 39 -6.87 -13.70 -1.54
C LEU A 39 -8.32 -13.86 -1.08
N ASN A 40 -8.75 -13.06 -0.12
CA ASN A 40 -10.15 -13.01 0.25
C ASN A 40 -10.98 -12.49 -0.93
N ARG A 41 -12.05 -13.22 -1.28
CA ARG A 41 -12.89 -12.89 -2.44
C ARG A 41 -13.79 -11.67 -2.20
N ALA A 42 -14.16 -11.43 -0.95
CA ALA A 42 -14.94 -10.26 -0.58
C ALA A 42 -14.05 -9.00 -0.55
N ALA A 43 -14.63 -7.86 -0.91
CA ALA A 43 -13.99 -6.57 -0.70
C ALA A 43 -13.63 -6.40 0.78
N THR A 44 -12.47 -5.83 1.05
CA THR A 44 -12.04 -5.55 2.43
C THR A 44 -12.99 -4.55 3.12
N PRO A 45 -13.12 -4.59 4.45
CA PRO A 45 -14.02 -3.71 5.18
C PRO A 45 -13.71 -2.23 4.95
N LEU A 46 -14.76 -1.43 4.93
CA LEU A 46 -14.70 0.02 5.06
C LEU A 46 -15.39 0.38 6.38
N TRP A 47 -14.62 0.64 7.42
CA TRP A 47 -15.11 0.98 8.74
C TRP A 47 -15.43 2.46 8.82
N ARG A 48 -16.57 2.81 9.43
CA ARG A 48 -16.94 4.20 9.74
C ARG A 48 -16.50 4.53 11.17
N LEU A 49 -15.60 5.50 11.31
CA LEU A 49 -15.11 5.99 12.60
C LEU A 49 -15.93 7.22 13.03
N SER A 50 -17.20 6.97 13.40
CA SER A 50 -18.16 8.04 13.69
C SER A 50 -17.84 8.79 14.98
N GLY A 51 -17.27 8.12 15.98
CA GLY A 51 -16.81 8.73 17.20
C GLY A 51 -15.65 9.68 16.97
N LEU A 52 -14.67 9.25 16.21
CA LEU A 52 -13.52 10.08 15.84
C LEU A 52 -13.95 11.26 14.94
N ALA A 53 -14.88 11.05 14.01
CA ALA A 53 -15.39 12.12 13.17
C ALA A 53 -16.04 13.24 14.02
N ARG A 54 -16.87 12.87 15.00
CA ARG A 54 -17.45 13.85 15.96
C ARG A 54 -16.37 14.57 16.76
N GLN A 55 -15.37 13.83 17.28
CA GLN A 55 -14.28 14.42 18.06
C GLN A 55 -13.49 15.44 17.24
N LEU A 56 -13.23 15.14 15.97
CA LEU A 56 -12.46 16.03 15.09
C LEU A 56 -13.31 17.12 14.43
N GLY A 57 -14.65 17.11 14.61
CA GLY A 57 -15.56 18.09 14.02
C GLY A 57 -15.59 18.04 12.50
N VAL A 58 -15.65 16.83 11.93
CA VAL A 58 -15.74 16.56 10.48
C VAL A 58 -16.98 15.72 10.18
N ALA A 59 -17.47 15.73 8.94
CA ALA A 59 -18.69 15.03 8.56
C ALA A 59 -18.53 13.51 8.63
N GLN A 60 -17.38 12.97 8.19
CA GLN A 60 -17.18 11.54 8.07
C GLN A 60 -15.71 11.17 8.09
N ILE A 61 -15.40 10.01 8.69
CA ILE A 61 -14.11 9.33 8.54
C ILE A 61 -14.40 7.86 8.21
N GLY A 62 -13.93 7.41 7.04
CA GLY A 62 -13.91 6.01 6.65
C GLY A 62 -12.49 5.49 6.65
N ILE A 63 -12.27 4.24 7.08
CA ILE A 63 -10.99 3.55 6.96
C ILE A 63 -11.17 2.24 6.20
N LYS A 64 -10.53 2.14 5.03
CA LYS A 64 -10.47 0.93 4.20
C LYS A 64 -9.40 0.02 4.78
N ASP A 65 -9.78 -1.20 5.18
CA ASP A 65 -8.96 -2.07 6.01
C ASP A 65 -8.32 -3.21 5.21
N GLU A 66 -7.13 -2.96 4.68
CA GLU A 66 -6.35 -3.94 3.91
C GLU A 66 -5.63 -4.99 4.79
N SER A 67 -5.69 -4.89 6.11
CA SER A 67 -5.15 -5.92 7.02
C SER A 67 -5.82 -7.28 6.82
N THR A 68 -7.04 -7.27 6.32
CA THR A 68 -7.88 -8.47 6.08
C THR A 68 -7.85 -8.93 4.63
N ARG A 69 -7.03 -8.35 3.75
CA ARG A 69 -6.96 -8.68 2.32
C ARG A 69 -6.70 -10.16 2.05
N SER A 70 -5.85 -10.75 2.85
CA SER A 70 -5.48 -12.16 2.86
C SER A 70 -4.80 -12.53 4.18
N GLU A 71 -4.45 -13.79 4.37
CA GLU A 71 -3.59 -14.21 5.52
C GLU A 71 -2.22 -13.53 5.54
N LEU A 72 -1.80 -12.88 4.43
CA LEU A 72 -0.58 -12.07 4.39
C LEU A 72 -0.71 -10.76 5.19
N GLY A 73 -1.92 -10.35 5.54
CA GLY A 73 -2.19 -9.22 6.43
C GLY A 73 -1.81 -7.86 5.87
N SER A 74 -1.71 -7.68 4.55
CA SER A 74 -1.40 -6.38 3.93
C SER A 74 -1.85 -6.27 2.48
N PHE A 75 -1.95 -5.03 1.99
CA PHE A 75 -2.27 -4.70 0.60
C PHE A 75 -1.26 -5.23 -0.43
N LYS A 76 -0.05 -5.61 -0.02
CA LYS A 76 1.00 -6.12 -0.93
C LYS A 76 0.56 -7.40 -1.67
N ALA A 77 -0.44 -8.10 -1.12
CA ALA A 77 -1.12 -9.21 -1.81
C ALA A 77 -1.79 -8.81 -3.14
N LEU A 78 -1.98 -7.52 -3.40
CA LEU A 78 -2.57 -7.02 -4.64
C LEU A 78 -1.55 -6.74 -5.75
N GLY A 79 -0.32 -6.36 -5.39
CA GLY A 79 0.68 -5.88 -6.36
C GLY A 79 1.62 -6.96 -6.85
N ALA A 80 2.44 -7.55 -5.97
CA ALA A 80 3.46 -8.53 -6.34
C ALA A 80 2.90 -9.74 -7.13
N PRO A 81 1.73 -10.32 -6.77
CA PRO A 81 1.17 -11.44 -7.52
C PRO A 81 0.75 -11.07 -8.95
N VAL A 82 0.14 -9.89 -9.15
CA VAL A 82 -0.23 -9.41 -10.49
C VAL A 82 1.01 -9.18 -11.34
N ALA A 83 2.02 -8.53 -10.77
CA ALA A 83 3.27 -8.27 -11.48
C ALA A 83 3.97 -9.57 -11.88
N LEU A 84 3.97 -10.60 -11.01
CA LEU A 84 4.52 -11.91 -11.32
C LEU A 84 3.76 -12.59 -12.48
N VAL A 85 2.43 -12.60 -12.44
CA VAL A 85 1.61 -13.17 -13.53
C VAL A 85 1.85 -12.44 -14.83
N ARG A 86 1.85 -11.10 -14.85
CA ARG A 86 2.13 -10.32 -16.06
C ARG A 86 3.54 -10.56 -16.60
N LEU A 87 4.53 -10.69 -15.70
CA LEU A 87 5.91 -11.00 -16.06
C LEU A 87 5.99 -12.36 -16.75
N ILE A 88 5.43 -13.41 -16.15
CA ILE A 88 5.42 -14.76 -16.73
C ILE A 88 4.78 -14.75 -18.12
N LEU A 89 3.61 -14.12 -18.28
CA LEU A 89 2.91 -14.04 -19.56
C LEU A 89 3.69 -13.27 -20.64
N ARG A 90 4.58 -12.35 -20.26
CA ARG A 90 5.45 -11.62 -21.21
C ARG A 90 6.69 -12.41 -21.60
N GLU A 91 7.30 -13.09 -20.62
CA GLU A 91 8.59 -13.76 -20.81
C GLU A 91 8.45 -15.17 -21.41
N THR A 92 7.25 -15.76 -21.31
CA THR A 92 6.99 -17.08 -21.87
C THR A 92 6.18 -16.97 -23.15
N ALA A 93 6.71 -17.49 -24.26
CA ALA A 93 6.04 -17.50 -25.55
C ALA A 93 4.90 -18.54 -25.65
N ASP A 94 4.51 -19.19 -24.54
CA ASP A 94 3.48 -20.23 -24.53
C ASP A 94 2.09 -19.61 -24.46
N ALA A 95 1.36 -19.64 -25.58
CA ALA A 95 0.00 -19.14 -25.69
C ALA A 95 -1.06 -19.92 -24.85
N ALA A 96 -0.66 -21.07 -24.27
CA ALA A 96 -1.56 -21.86 -23.38
C ALA A 96 -1.60 -21.30 -21.94
N LEU A 97 -0.68 -20.42 -21.55
CA LEU A 97 -0.65 -19.83 -20.22
C LEU A 97 -1.77 -18.78 -20.06
N THR A 98 -2.53 -18.90 -18.99
CA THR A 98 -3.57 -17.93 -18.61
C THR A 98 -3.36 -17.44 -17.19
N ALA A 99 -3.75 -16.20 -16.89
CA ALA A 99 -3.66 -15.65 -15.53
C ALA A 99 -4.40 -16.52 -14.50
N GLU A 100 -5.59 -17.02 -14.83
CA GLU A 100 -6.33 -17.96 -14.01
C GLU A 100 -5.53 -19.24 -13.76
N GLY A 101 -5.02 -19.87 -14.86
CA GLY A 101 -4.23 -21.10 -14.77
C GLY A 101 -2.97 -20.93 -13.92
N LEU A 102 -2.31 -19.78 -14.01
CA LEU A 102 -1.14 -19.42 -13.20
C LEU A 102 -1.52 -19.35 -11.72
N PHE A 103 -2.53 -18.56 -11.34
CA PHE A 103 -2.97 -18.43 -9.94
C PHE A 103 -3.48 -19.75 -9.33
N LEU A 104 -3.98 -20.66 -10.15
CA LEU A 104 -4.44 -22.00 -9.72
C LEU A 104 -3.34 -23.06 -9.78
N GLY A 105 -2.09 -22.69 -10.08
CA GLY A 105 -0.95 -23.61 -10.13
C GLY A 105 -1.01 -24.66 -11.25
N ARG A 106 -1.89 -24.49 -12.26
CA ARG A 106 -2.09 -25.46 -13.34
C ARG A 106 -0.88 -25.60 -14.26
N HIS A 107 0.05 -24.62 -14.22
CA HIS A 107 1.24 -24.55 -15.07
C HIS A 107 2.55 -24.77 -14.29
N ALA A 108 2.50 -25.23 -13.04
CA ALA A 108 3.66 -25.37 -12.15
C ALA A 108 4.80 -26.19 -12.76
N GLN A 109 4.49 -27.26 -13.50
CA GLN A 109 5.51 -28.09 -14.15
C GLN A 109 6.32 -27.32 -15.19
N ALA A 110 5.68 -26.44 -15.97
CA ALA A 110 6.34 -25.63 -16.99
C ALA A 110 7.15 -24.48 -16.38
N LEU A 111 6.81 -24.05 -15.15
CA LEU A 111 7.43 -22.90 -14.48
C LEU A 111 8.45 -23.27 -13.41
N ARG A 112 8.74 -24.55 -13.20
CA ARG A 112 9.65 -25.02 -12.14
C ARG A 112 11.05 -24.38 -12.19
N ASP A 113 11.53 -24.02 -13.37
CA ASP A 113 12.82 -23.41 -13.60
C ASP A 113 12.75 -21.88 -13.76
N PHE A 114 11.51 -21.32 -13.84
CA PHE A 114 11.31 -19.87 -13.84
C PHE A 114 11.61 -19.32 -12.45
N THR A 115 12.58 -18.42 -12.35
CA THR A 115 13.04 -17.90 -11.07
C THR A 115 12.87 -16.40 -10.99
N VAL A 116 12.22 -15.94 -9.91
CA VAL A 116 12.12 -14.52 -9.59
C VAL A 116 12.94 -14.17 -8.35
N ILE A 117 13.45 -12.95 -8.32
CA ILE A 117 14.23 -12.43 -7.20
C ILE A 117 13.75 -11.03 -6.81
N SER A 118 13.76 -10.71 -5.52
CA SER A 118 13.47 -9.38 -5.01
C SER A 118 14.29 -9.04 -3.78
N ALA A 119 14.65 -7.78 -3.62
CA ALA A 119 15.12 -7.21 -2.36
C ALA A 119 13.93 -6.56 -1.63
N THR A 120 13.78 -6.83 -0.32
CA THR A 120 12.60 -6.35 0.43
C THR A 120 12.82 -6.43 1.94
N ASP A 121 12.07 -5.63 2.70
CA ASP A 121 12.08 -5.65 4.16
C ASP A 121 10.92 -6.44 4.78
N GLY A 122 9.98 -6.98 3.95
CA GLY A 122 8.88 -7.76 4.51
C GLY A 122 7.70 -8.04 3.59
N ASN A 123 6.69 -7.18 3.58
CA ASN A 123 5.38 -7.48 2.98
C ASN A 123 5.40 -7.77 1.48
N HIS A 124 6.24 -7.06 0.69
CA HIS A 124 6.38 -7.30 -0.74
C HIS A 124 6.98 -8.70 -1.01
N GLY A 125 8.09 -9.02 -0.34
CA GLY A 125 8.73 -10.33 -0.48
C GLY A 125 7.83 -11.47 -0.03
N ARG A 126 7.07 -11.28 1.05
CA ARG A 126 6.11 -12.27 1.53
C ARG A 126 4.99 -12.52 0.51
N ALA A 127 4.47 -11.45 -0.11
CA ALA A 127 3.45 -11.58 -1.15
C ALA A 127 3.99 -12.22 -2.44
N LEU A 128 5.22 -11.86 -2.83
CA LEU A 128 5.90 -12.48 -3.98
C LEU A 128 6.18 -13.98 -3.73
N ALA A 129 6.71 -14.32 -2.55
CA ALA A 129 6.99 -15.71 -2.18
C ALA A 129 5.73 -16.58 -2.18
N ALA A 130 4.62 -16.05 -1.60
CA ALA A 130 3.35 -16.76 -1.58
C ALA A 130 2.79 -16.98 -3.00
N ALA A 131 2.84 -15.95 -3.86
CA ALA A 131 2.39 -16.08 -5.24
C ALA A 131 3.28 -17.05 -6.05
N ALA A 132 4.60 -16.97 -5.90
CA ALA A 132 5.54 -17.87 -6.58
C ALA A 132 5.32 -19.34 -6.19
N ARG A 133 5.10 -19.61 -4.89
CA ARG A 133 4.72 -20.96 -4.39
C ARG A 133 3.47 -21.48 -5.08
N ASP A 134 2.39 -20.67 -5.11
CA ASP A 134 1.09 -21.13 -5.63
C ASP A 134 1.10 -21.26 -7.16
N ILE A 135 1.86 -20.42 -7.85
CA ILE A 135 2.07 -20.49 -9.31
C ILE A 135 3.01 -21.65 -9.69
N GLY A 136 3.94 -22.01 -8.80
CA GLY A 136 4.89 -23.10 -9.00
C GLY A 136 6.23 -22.68 -9.63
N CYS A 137 6.65 -21.42 -9.42
CA CYS A 137 7.97 -20.93 -9.82
C CYS A 137 8.89 -20.72 -8.61
N ARG A 138 10.20 -20.58 -8.84
CA ARG A 138 11.18 -20.34 -7.77
C ARG A 138 11.18 -18.88 -7.36
N CYS A 139 11.35 -18.64 -6.06
CA CYS A 139 11.45 -17.30 -5.51
C CYS A 139 12.69 -17.17 -4.63
N VAL A 140 13.48 -16.13 -4.88
CA VAL A 140 14.67 -15.78 -4.09
C VAL A 140 14.44 -14.40 -3.49
N ILE A 141 14.67 -14.26 -2.18
CA ILE A 141 14.50 -12.99 -1.48
C ILE A 141 15.82 -12.59 -0.83
N VAL A 142 16.30 -11.41 -1.18
CA VAL A 142 17.51 -10.82 -0.60
C VAL A 142 17.12 -9.91 0.54
N LEU A 143 17.60 -10.21 1.74
CA LEU A 143 17.36 -9.46 2.98
C LEU A 143 18.64 -8.82 3.49
N HIS A 144 18.59 -7.57 3.89
CA HIS A 144 19.69 -6.93 4.59
C HIS A 144 19.73 -7.31 6.08
N ARG A 145 20.87 -7.09 6.74
CA ARG A 145 21.13 -7.53 8.12
C ARG A 145 20.12 -7.07 9.17
N ASN A 146 19.46 -5.91 8.96
CA ASN A 146 18.54 -5.32 9.94
C ASN A 146 17.12 -5.90 9.86
N VAL A 147 16.81 -6.76 8.86
CA VAL A 147 15.50 -7.42 8.79
C VAL A 147 15.37 -8.43 9.93
N SER A 148 14.30 -8.34 10.72
CA SER A 148 14.09 -9.21 11.88
C SER A 148 13.90 -10.67 11.45
N VAL A 149 14.29 -11.59 12.36
CA VAL A 149 14.07 -13.04 12.15
C VAL A 149 12.59 -13.36 11.96
N GLU A 150 11.70 -12.64 12.64
CA GLU A 150 10.24 -12.82 12.51
C GLU A 150 9.78 -12.53 11.07
N ARG A 151 10.25 -11.44 10.46
CA ARG A 151 9.96 -11.12 9.05
C ARG A 151 10.58 -12.12 8.08
N GLU A 152 11.83 -12.49 8.28
CA GLU A 152 12.49 -13.55 7.48
C GLU A 152 11.69 -14.85 7.53
N THR A 153 11.34 -15.33 8.73
CA THR A 153 10.54 -16.55 8.92
C THR A 153 9.19 -16.43 8.20
N SER A 154 8.55 -15.27 8.26
CA SER A 154 7.25 -15.03 7.62
C SER A 154 7.32 -15.10 6.08
N ILE A 155 8.47 -14.84 5.48
CA ILE A 155 8.74 -14.99 4.05
C ILE A 155 9.10 -16.44 3.72
N ALA A 156 10.06 -17.01 4.46
CA ALA A 156 10.59 -18.36 4.23
C ALA A 156 9.52 -19.46 4.29
N ARG A 157 8.47 -19.27 5.11
CA ARG A 157 7.34 -20.22 5.20
C ARG A 157 6.61 -20.46 3.88
N TYR A 158 6.77 -19.57 2.89
CA TYR A 158 6.21 -19.72 1.55
C TYR A 158 7.20 -20.38 0.57
N GLY A 159 8.32 -20.93 1.06
CA GLY A 159 9.28 -21.69 0.25
C GLY A 159 10.27 -20.83 -0.54
N ALA A 160 10.35 -19.52 -0.25
CA ALA A 160 11.38 -18.68 -0.84
C ALA A 160 12.78 -19.03 -0.30
N GLU A 161 13.75 -19.04 -1.20
CA GLU A 161 15.17 -19.05 -0.82
C GLU A 161 15.56 -17.68 -0.29
N ILE A 162 16.18 -17.65 0.90
CA ILE A 162 16.60 -16.41 1.54
C ILE A 162 18.10 -16.22 1.39
N ILE A 163 18.51 -15.09 0.82
CA ILE A 163 19.89 -14.62 0.80
C ILE A 163 20.00 -13.44 1.77
N ARG A 164 20.68 -13.65 2.89
CA ARG A 164 20.96 -12.58 3.84
C ARG A 164 22.33 -11.98 3.56
N ILE A 165 22.40 -10.65 3.52
CA ILE A 165 23.63 -9.92 3.23
C ILE A 165 24.03 -9.00 4.40
N GLU A 166 25.34 -8.76 4.51
CA GLU A 166 25.87 -7.67 5.34
C GLU A 166 25.75 -6.36 4.58
N GLY A 167 24.95 -5.43 5.07
CA GLY A 167 24.72 -4.15 4.40
C GLY A 167 23.35 -3.55 4.74
N ASN A 168 22.94 -2.58 3.96
CA ASN A 168 21.64 -1.92 4.04
C ASN A 168 20.72 -2.37 2.89
N TYR A 169 19.53 -1.76 2.81
CA TYR A 169 18.55 -2.04 1.76
C TYR A 169 19.12 -1.85 0.35
N ASP A 170 19.86 -0.75 0.08
CA ASP A 170 20.44 -0.49 -1.24
C ASP A 170 21.45 -1.56 -1.65
N ALA A 171 22.20 -2.11 -0.70
CA ALA A 171 23.09 -3.23 -0.95
C ALA A 171 22.30 -4.50 -1.34
N SER A 172 21.13 -4.76 -0.72
CA SER A 172 20.28 -5.89 -1.09
C SER A 172 19.68 -5.73 -2.49
N VAL A 173 19.32 -4.51 -2.89
CA VAL A 173 18.84 -4.23 -4.26
C VAL A 173 19.93 -4.51 -5.29
N ARG A 174 21.18 -4.07 -5.03
CA ARG A 174 22.31 -4.36 -5.94
C ARG A 174 22.58 -5.86 -6.07
N VAL A 175 22.63 -6.57 -4.93
CA VAL A 175 22.86 -8.03 -4.94
C VAL A 175 21.74 -8.75 -5.68
N ALA A 176 20.48 -8.33 -5.52
CA ALA A 176 19.36 -8.92 -6.27
C ALA A 176 19.53 -8.72 -7.79
N ALA A 177 19.92 -7.51 -8.22
CA ALA A 177 20.16 -7.22 -9.64
C ALA A 177 21.36 -8.02 -10.21
N GLU A 178 22.47 -8.10 -9.47
CA GLU A 178 23.65 -8.89 -9.87
C GLU A 178 23.31 -10.37 -10.01
N ARG A 179 22.63 -10.96 -9.01
CA ARG A 179 22.20 -12.37 -9.06
C ARG A 179 21.21 -12.64 -10.18
N ALA A 180 20.30 -11.71 -10.46
CA ALA A 180 19.37 -11.81 -11.58
C ALA A 180 20.15 -11.88 -12.91
N ALA A 181 21.11 -10.99 -13.12
CA ALA A 181 21.92 -10.95 -14.34
C ALA A 181 22.80 -12.19 -14.52
N GLU A 182 23.45 -12.65 -13.45
CA GLU A 182 24.33 -13.84 -13.46
C GLU A 182 23.59 -15.14 -13.79
N ASN A 183 22.33 -15.26 -13.34
CA ASN A 183 21.59 -16.52 -13.41
C ASN A 183 20.41 -16.50 -14.41
N GLY A 184 20.18 -15.39 -15.09
CA GLY A 184 19.02 -15.23 -15.96
C GLY A 184 17.69 -15.20 -15.20
N TRP A 185 17.69 -14.71 -13.95
CA TRP A 185 16.48 -14.57 -13.14
C TRP A 185 15.78 -13.23 -13.36
N HIS A 186 14.51 -13.15 -13.01
CA HIS A 186 13.71 -11.97 -13.20
C HIS A 186 13.53 -11.19 -11.89
N VAL A 187 13.92 -9.91 -11.88
CA VAL A 187 13.67 -9.04 -10.73
C VAL A 187 12.18 -8.69 -10.66
N VAL A 188 11.57 -8.79 -9.47
CA VAL A 188 10.21 -8.32 -9.18
C VAL A 188 10.25 -7.34 -8.01
N SER A 189 10.43 -6.07 -8.32
CA SER A 189 10.50 -4.96 -7.36
C SER A 189 9.25 -4.08 -7.45
N ASP A 190 8.88 -3.43 -6.34
CA ASP A 190 7.79 -2.47 -6.25
C ASP A 190 8.23 -1.01 -6.39
N THR A 191 9.52 -0.78 -6.65
CA THR A 191 10.09 0.54 -6.99
C THR A 191 10.68 0.55 -8.39
N SER A 192 10.56 1.68 -9.09
CA SER A 192 11.13 1.87 -10.43
C SER A 192 12.47 2.61 -10.36
N TYR A 193 13.27 2.41 -11.38
CA TYR A 193 14.48 3.16 -11.68
C TYR A 193 14.67 3.19 -13.21
N ASP A 194 15.67 3.92 -13.68
CA ASP A 194 15.92 4.07 -15.12
C ASP A 194 16.05 2.72 -15.82
N GLY A 195 15.25 2.50 -16.87
CA GLY A 195 15.16 1.23 -17.60
C GLY A 195 14.36 0.11 -16.92
N TYR A 196 13.80 0.34 -15.71
CA TYR A 196 13.02 -0.65 -14.99
C TYR A 196 11.68 -0.05 -14.49
N GLU A 197 10.70 0.03 -15.38
CA GLU A 197 9.37 0.60 -15.08
C GLU A 197 8.22 -0.40 -15.23
N THR A 198 8.37 -1.41 -16.09
CA THR A 198 7.25 -2.30 -16.47
C THR A 198 6.71 -3.11 -15.30
N VAL A 199 7.58 -3.75 -14.51
CA VAL A 199 7.17 -4.55 -13.35
C VAL A 199 6.62 -3.67 -12.23
N PRO A 200 7.26 -2.55 -11.83
CA PRO A 200 6.68 -1.61 -10.86
C PRO A 200 5.31 -1.04 -11.28
N ARG A 201 5.11 -0.75 -12.56
CA ARG A 201 3.81 -0.35 -13.12
C ARG A 201 2.76 -1.44 -12.87
N ASP A 202 3.08 -2.70 -13.14
CA ASP A 202 2.17 -3.82 -12.94
C ASP A 202 1.82 -4.03 -11.46
N VAL A 203 2.78 -3.80 -10.55
CA VAL A 203 2.54 -3.75 -9.09
C VAL A 203 1.54 -2.66 -8.75
N MET A 204 1.74 -1.43 -9.24
CA MET A 204 0.85 -0.29 -8.98
C MET A 204 -0.56 -0.52 -9.54
N GLN A 205 -0.70 -1.15 -10.71
CA GLN A 205 -2.01 -1.53 -11.27
C GLN A 205 -2.80 -2.45 -10.35
N GLY A 206 -2.13 -3.40 -9.70
CA GLY A 206 -2.76 -4.26 -8.69
C GLY A 206 -3.36 -3.47 -7.51
N TYR A 207 -2.70 -2.41 -7.07
CA TYR A 207 -3.18 -1.56 -5.98
C TYR A 207 -4.42 -0.75 -6.33
N GLY A 208 -4.71 -0.53 -7.60
CA GLY A 208 -5.97 0.05 -8.07
C GLY A 208 -7.22 -0.73 -7.62
N THR A 209 -7.07 -2.02 -7.27
CA THR A 209 -8.16 -2.84 -6.68
C THR A 209 -8.78 -2.19 -5.44
N ILE A 210 -7.98 -1.49 -4.61
CA ILE A 210 -8.47 -0.80 -3.41
C ILE A 210 -9.48 0.30 -3.80
N ALA A 211 -9.14 1.10 -4.80
CA ALA A 211 -10.00 2.17 -5.30
C ALA A 211 -11.24 1.60 -6.01
N ALA A 212 -11.07 0.54 -6.82
CA ALA A 212 -12.17 -0.16 -7.49
C ALA A 212 -13.25 -0.65 -6.50
N GLU A 213 -12.83 -1.26 -5.39
CA GLU A 213 -13.76 -1.73 -4.36
C GLU A 213 -14.51 -0.60 -3.66
N LEU A 214 -13.89 0.58 -3.49
CA LEU A 214 -14.54 1.76 -2.92
C LEU A 214 -15.65 2.27 -3.84
N ILE A 215 -15.37 2.38 -5.15
CA ILE A 215 -16.35 2.82 -6.15
C ILE A 215 -17.56 1.88 -6.19
N VAL A 216 -17.35 0.57 -6.26
CA VAL A 216 -18.44 -0.43 -6.29
C VAL A 216 -19.30 -0.39 -5.03
N ARG A 217 -18.67 -0.22 -3.85
CA ARG A 217 -19.38 -0.24 -2.57
C ARG A 217 -20.30 0.95 -2.35
N GLU A 218 -19.88 2.11 -2.79
CA GLU A 218 -20.64 3.35 -2.57
C GLU A 218 -21.74 3.55 -3.65
N ASN A 219 -21.95 2.56 -4.56
CA ASN A 219 -22.88 2.64 -5.71
C ASN A 219 -22.62 3.84 -6.63
N GLU A 220 -21.34 4.18 -6.80
CA GLU A 220 -20.91 5.44 -7.36
C GLU A 220 -20.52 5.37 -8.84
N ALA A 221 -20.85 4.30 -9.53
CA ALA A 221 -20.53 4.18 -10.95
C ALA A 221 -20.98 5.39 -11.80
N ASP A 222 -22.02 6.10 -11.34
CA ASP A 222 -22.62 7.23 -12.05
C ASP A 222 -22.44 8.60 -11.34
N GLN A 223 -21.68 8.67 -10.22
CA GLN A 223 -21.47 9.94 -9.52
C GLN A 223 -20.28 10.70 -10.09
N ALA A 224 -20.53 11.94 -10.53
CA ALA A 224 -19.48 12.83 -11.05
C ALA A 224 -18.52 13.34 -9.96
N GLU A 225 -18.93 13.31 -8.68
CA GLU A 225 -18.16 13.81 -7.55
C GLU A 225 -17.83 12.69 -6.56
N SER A 226 -16.63 12.73 -6.01
CA SER A 226 -16.20 11.78 -4.98
C SER A 226 -17.04 11.93 -3.68
N PRO A 227 -17.45 10.82 -3.02
CA PRO A 227 -18.07 10.85 -1.70
C PRO A 227 -17.10 11.33 -0.63
N TYR A 228 -15.80 11.33 -0.95
CA TYR A 228 -14.74 11.80 -0.07
C TYR A 228 -14.19 13.14 -0.56
N THR A 229 -13.95 14.05 0.37
CA THR A 229 -13.27 15.32 0.08
C THR A 229 -11.75 15.20 0.22
N HIS A 230 -11.29 14.30 1.09
CA HIS A 230 -9.88 14.09 1.39
C HIS A 230 -9.56 12.60 1.44
N VAL A 231 -8.43 12.21 0.87
CA VAL A 231 -7.88 10.85 0.92
C VAL A 231 -6.45 10.93 1.44
N PHE A 232 -6.19 10.26 2.56
CA PHE A 232 -4.85 10.15 3.15
C PHE A 232 -4.23 8.84 2.73
N LEU A 233 -3.02 8.92 2.19
CA LEU A 233 -2.29 7.79 1.60
C LEU A 233 -0.90 7.67 2.22
N GLN A 234 -0.46 6.46 2.45
CA GLN A 234 0.90 6.19 2.91
C GLN A 234 1.91 6.44 1.80
N GLY A 235 3.02 7.09 2.17
CA GLY A 235 4.18 7.36 1.33
C GLY A 235 5.40 6.54 1.76
N GLY A 236 5.78 5.57 0.92
CA GLY A 236 7.11 4.97 0.88
C GLY A 236 7.76 5.41 -0.43
N VAL A 237 8.05 4.48 -1.35
CA VAL A 237 8.52 4.85 -2.72
C VAL A 237 7.44 5.52 -3.59
N GLY A 238 6.18 5.52 -3.15
CA GLY A 238 5.04 6.16 -3.83
C GLY A 238 4.10 5.22 -4.58
N GLY A 239 4.43 3.93 -4.73
CA GLY A 239 3.68 3.01 -5.60
C GLY A 239 2.22 2.80 -5.19
N LEU A 240 1.92 2.62 -3.89
CA LEU A 240 0.53 2.52 -3.39
C LEU A 240 -0.26 3.79 -3.70
N ALA A 241 0.30 4.93 -3.32
CA ALA A 241 -0.34 6.22 -3.53
C ALA A 241 -0.61 6.46 -5.02
N ALA A 242 0.35 6.17 -5.91
CA ALA A 242 0.17 6.30 -7.36
C ALA A 242 -0.94 5.38 -7.89
N GLY A 243 -1.03 4.13 -7.42
CA GLY A 243 -2.08 3.19 -7.83
C GLY A 243 -3.49 3.64 -7.46
N ILE A 244 -3.66 4.22 -6.26
CA ILE A 244 -4.97 4.73 -5.80
C ILE A 244 -5.28 6.08 -6.46
N VAL A 245 -4.30 6.99 -6.51
CA VAL A 245 -4.44 8.32 -7.10
C VAL A 245 -4.82 8.22 -8.57
N SER A 246 -4.12 7.40 -9.36
CA SER A 246 -4.41 7.25 -10.79
C SER A 246 -5.84 6.78 -11.03
N TYR A 247 -6.30 5.77 -10.29
CA TYR A 247 -7.67 5.23 -10.41
C TYR A 247 -8.73 6.29 -10.07
N LEU A 248 -8.60 6.94 -8.91
CA LEU A 248 -9.57 7.95 -8.46
C LEU A 248 -9.54 9.21 -9.32
N TRP A 249 -8.37 9.59 -9.83
CA TRP A 249 -8.25 10.72 -10.75
C TRP A 249 -8.84 10.42 -12.12
N GLU A 250 -8.62 9.22 -12.68
CA GLU A 250 -9.25 8.82 -13.93
C GLU A 250 -10.78 8.76 -13.81
N HIS A 251 -11.28 8.29 -12.65
CA HIS A 251 -12.72 8.15 -12.39
C HIS A 251 -13.42 9.50 -12.20
N TYR A 252 -12.86 10.40 -11.36
CA TYR A 252 -13.50 11.66 -10.98
C TYR A 252 -12.99 12.88 -11.77
N GLY A 253 -11.92 12.75 -12.52
CA GLY A 253 -11.31 13.85 -13.27
C GLY A 253 -10.96 15.04 -12.37
N ALA A 254 -11.41 16.23 -12.75
CA ALA A 254 -11.22 17.46 -11.99
C ALA A 254 -11.95 17.48 -10.64
N GLN A 255 -12.98 16.64 -10.44
CA GLN A 255 -13.78 16.53 -9.21
C GLN A 255 -13.18 15.51 -8.21
N ARG A 256 -11.96 15.04 -8.44
CA ARG A 256 -11.24 14.15 -7.54
C ARG A 256 -11.10 14.73 -6.12
N PRO A 257 -11.01 13.89 -5.08
CA PRO A 257 -10.72 14.36 -3.73
C PRO A 257 -9.36 15.03 -3.63
N ALA A 258 -9.11 15.76 -2.55
CA ALA A 258 -7.77 16.19 -2.19
C ALA A 258 -6.96 14.98 -1.71
N PHE A 259 -5.77 14.77 -2.27
CA PHE A 259 -4.86 13.72 -1.86
C PHE A 259 -3.78 14.28 -0.93
N ILE A 260 -3.59 13.63 0.20
CA ILE A 260 -2.56 13.92 1.18
C ILE A 260 -1.69 12.68 1.33
N VAL A 261 -0.41 12.77 0.97
CA VAL A 261 0.55 11.67 1.18
C VAL A 261 1.29 11.90 2.48
N VAL A 262 1.39 10.84 3.30
CA VAL A 262 1.97 10.87 4.65
C VAL A 262 3.16 9.92 4.73
N GLU A 263 4.31 10.44 5.17
CA GLU A 263 5.60 9.75 5.25
C GLU A 263 6.22 9.85 6.65
N PRO A 264 7.13 8.93 7.02
CA PRO A 264 8.00 9.11 8.18
C PRO A 264 8.91 10.31 8.01
N ALA A 265 9.14 11.11 9.05
CA ALA A 265 10.03 12.27 9.00
C ALA A 265 11.50 11.92 8.68
N GLN A 266 11.91 10.67 8.93
CA GLN A 266 13.25 10.17 8.63
C GLN A 266 13.36 9.52 7.23
N ALA A 267 12.22 9.32 6.52
CA ALA A 267 12.16 8.69 5.21
C ALA A 267 11.20 9.48 4.31
N ASP A 268 11.53 10.73 4.06
CA ASP A 268 10.69 11.80 3.52
C ASP A 268 10.88 12.04 2.01
N CYS A 269 11.17 10.99 1.23
CA CYS A 269 11.57 11.14 -0.17
C CYS A 269 10.51 11.81 -1.06
N LEU A 270 9.22 11.53 -0.86
CA LEU A 270 8.14 12.16 -1.64
C LEU A 270 7.93 13.63 -1.22
N PHE A 271 8.07 13.93 0.08
CA PHE A 271 8.05 15.31 0.57
C PHE A 271 9.19 16.13 -0.04
N GLN A 272 10.41 15.58 -0.09
CA GLN A 272 11.55 16.19 -0.74
C GLN A 272 11.33 16.35 -2.25
N SER A 273 10.69 15.35 -2.88
CA SER A 273 10.33 15.44 -4.29
C SER A 273 9.38 16.60 -4.56
N ALA A 274 8.40 16.84 -3.68
CA ALA A 274 7.48 17.97 -3.81
C ALA A 274 8.17 19.33 -3.59
N LEU A 275 9.16 19.40 -2.69
CA LEU A 275 9.97 20.59 -2.49
C LEU A 275 10.85 20.92 -3.70
N GLN A 276 11.43 19.88 -4.33
CA GLN A 276 12.37 20.04 -5.45
C GLN A 276 11.67 20.04 -6.82
N GLY A 277 10.41 19.59 -6.89
CA GLY A 277 9.67 19.49 -8.14
C GLY A 277 10.04 18.30 -9.03
N CYS A 278 10.88 17.37 -8.56
CA CYS A 278 11.32 16.15 -9.25
C CYS A 278 11.53 15.01 -8.24
N ALA A 279 11.59 13.77 -8.73
CA ALA A 279 11.88 12.61 -7.87
C ALA A 279 13.20 12.82 -7.12
N ALA A 280 13.16 12.71 -5.79
CA ALA A 280 14.25 13.05 -4.88
C ALA A 280 14.48 11.96 -3.84
N ARG A 281 15.54 12.12 -3.06
CA ARG A 281 15.92 11.27 -1.94
C ARG A 281 15.44 11.84 -0.61
N ALA A 282 15.22 10.96 0.34
CA ALA A 282 15.01 11.32 1.73
C ALA A 282 16.24 12.04 2.32
N THR A 283 15.98 12.94 3.25
CA THR A 283 17.04 13.70 3.94
C THR A 283 17.38 13.14 5.31
N GLY A 284 16.53 12.25 5.86
CA GLY A 284 16.73 11.61 7.16
C GLY A 284 17.56 10.32 7.08
N SER A 285 17.59 9.60 8.20
CA SER A 285 18.34 8.34 8.37
C SER A 285 17.73 7.14 7.63
N VAL A 286 16.52 7.29 7.10
CA VAL A 286 15.68 6.20 6.53
C VAL A 286 15.38 5.13 7.58
N ASP A 287 15.42 5.47 8.86
CA ASP A 287 15.08 4.60 9.99
C ASP A 287 13.76 5.07 10.62
N SER A 288 12.78 4.15 10.73
CA SER A 288 11.46 4.43 11.28
C SER A 288 10.81 3.12 11.72
N VAL A 289 9.98 3.18 12.77
CA VAL A 289 9.10 2.05 13.14
C VAL A 289 8.14 1.70 12.02
N MET A 290 7.76 2.67 11.16
CA MET A 290 6.94 2.47 9.96
C MET A 290 7.76 1.79 8.85
N ALA A 291 8.18 0.54 9.09
CA ALA A 291 9.16 -0.17 8.26
C ALA A 291 8.74 -0.30 6.78
N GLY A 292 7.44 -0.44 6.49
CA GLY A 292 6.94 -0.47 5.11
C GLY A 292 7.03 0.87 4.38
N LEU A 293 7.37 1.96 5.08
CA LEU A 293 7.54 3.31 4.56
C LEU A 293 8.98 3.84 4.70
N ALA A 294 9.89 3.06 5.28
CA ALA A 294 11.31 3.42 5.46
C ALA A 294 12.07 3.32 4.13
N CYS A 295 11.77 4.22 3.21
CA CYS A 295 12.29 4.25 1.85
C CYS A 295 13.14 5.50 1.61
N GLY A 296 14.33 5.32 1.03
CA GLY A 296 15.28 6.41 0.76
C GLY A 296 15.01 7.15 -0.55
N ASP A 297 14.49 6.46 -1.56
CA ASP A 297 14.35 7.00 -2.91
C ASP A 297 12.89 7.00 -3.37
N THR A 298 12.46 8.09 -4.00
CA THR A 298 11.18 8.16 -4.70
C THR A 298 11.24 7.35 -5.99
N SER A 299 10.24 6.49 -6.22
CA SER A 299 10.05 5.83 -7.52
C SER A 299 9.77 6.87 -8.62
N PRO A 300 10.63 7.03 -9.64
CA PRO A 300 10.41 7.99 -10.71
C PRO A 300 9.07 7.78 -11.43
N LEU A 301 8.69 6.51 -11.63
CA LEU A 301 7.41 6.18 -12.25
C LEU A 301 6.23 6.62 -11.36
N ALA A 302 6.27 6.35 -10.06
CA ALA A 302 5.21 6.80 -9.14
C ALA A 302 5.11 8.32 -9.12
N TRP A 303 6.24 9.04 -9.14
CA TRP A 303 6.28 10.48 -9.13
C TRP A 303 5.56 11.11 -10.33
N ARG A 304 5.58 10.47 -11.50
CA ARG A 304 4.82 10.94 -12.69
C ARG A 304 3.32 11.09 -12.42
N PHE A 305 2.75 10.28 -11.52
CA PHE A 305 1.35 10.34 -11.11
C PHE A 305 1.12 11.24 -9.90
N LEU A 306 2.07 11.25 -8.96
CA LEU A 306 1.92 11.98 -7.71
C LEU A 306 2.16 13.48 -7.88
N ALA A 307 3.14 13.87 -8.69
CA ALA A 307 3.48 15.28 -8.92
C ALA A 307 2.27 16.12 -9.40
N PRO A 308 1.52 15.73 -10.43
CA PRO A 308 0.40 16.53 -10.92
C PRO A 308 -0.90 16.37 -10.11
N ALA A 309 -0.99 15.40 -9.18
CA ALA A 309 -2.27 15.04 -8.56
C ALA A 309 -2.32 15.15 -7.04
N VAL A 310 -1.23 14.92 -6.32
CA VAL A 310 -1.22 14.99 -4.85
C VAL A 310 -1.18 16.44 -4.40
N ASP A 311 -2.18 16.84 -3.61
CA ASP A 311 -2.34 18.24 -3.20
C ASP A 311 -1.39 18.62 -2.05
N PHE A 312 -1.11 17.67 -1.14
CA PHE A 312 -0.26 17.91 0.02
C PHE A 312 0.64 16.71 0.32
N PHE A 313 1.86 17.00 0.80
CA PHE A 313 2.77 16.02 1.36
C PHE A 313 3.04 16.36 2.83
N GLN A 314 3.03 15.34 3.68
CA GLN A 314 3.16 15.49 5.12
C GLN A 314 4.15 14.49 5.70
N THR A 315 4.99 14.94 6.63
CA THR A 315 5.81 14.04 7.44
C THR A 315 5.29 13.95 8.86
N ILE A 316 5.38 12.75 9.45
CA ILE A 316 5.01 12.42 10.83
C ILE A 316 6.20 11.78 11.56
N CYS A 317 6.22 11.85 12.88
CA CYS A 317 7.18 11.09 13.68
C CYS A 317 6.65 9.70 14.05
N ASP A 318 7.53 8.82 14.53
CA ASP A 318 7.20 7.47 14.93
C ASP A 318 6.17 7.44 16.07
N ASP A 319 6.25 8.35 17.02
CA ASP A 319 5.29 8.47 18.13
C ASP A 319 3.87 8.79 17.63
N ASP A 320 3.73 9.55 16.55
CA ASP A 320 2.41 9.82 15.94
C ASP A 320 1.79 8.52 15.38
N ALA A 321 2.59 7.68 14.72
CA ALA A 321 2.15 6.38 14.22
C ALA A 321 1.76 5.44 15.37
N VAL A 322 2.59 5.36 16.41
CA VAL A 322 2.29 4.56 17.61
C VAL A 322 1.00 5.02 18.31
N ALA A 323 0.79 6.34 18.42
CA ALA A 323 -0.44 6.89 18.98
C ALA A 323 -1.67 6.51 18.15
N ALA A 324 -1.57 6.53 16.81
CA ALA A 324 -2.63 6.11 15.89
C ALA A 324 -2.91 4.59 15.99
N MET A 325 -1.88 3.74 16.10
CA MET A 325 -2.02 2.30 16.35
C MET A 325 -2.86 2.05 17.61
N ARG A 326 -2.50 2.70 18.72
CA ARG A 326 -3.18 2.57 20.02
C ARG A 326 -4.62 3.05 19.97
N LEU A 327 -4.89 4.17 19.27
CA LEU A 327 -6.23 4.70 19.08
C LEU A 327 -7.13 3.69 18.36
N LEU A 328 -6.66 3.13 17.24
CA LEU A 328 -7.42 2.11 16.49
C LEU A 328 -7.60 0.82 17.28
N ALA A 329 -6.56 0.32 17.93
CA ALA A 329 -6.61 -0.91 18.73
C ALA A 329 -7.62 -0.81 19.89
N ALA A 330 -7.73 0.35 20.51
CA ALA A 330 -8.66 0.61 21.60
C ALA A 330 -10.12 0.79 21.14
N GLY A 331 -10.40 1.03 19.86
CA GLY A 331 -11.72 1.46 19.40
C GLY A 331 -12.12 2.79 20.04
N GLY A 332 -11.20 3.76 20.02
CA GLY A 332 -11.39 5.05 20.67
C GLY A 332 -12.70 5.74 20.27
N ASN A 333 -13.30 6.50 21.18
CA ASN A 333 -14.55 7.22 20.97
C ASN A 333 -15.78 6.33 20.68
N GLY A 334 -15.74 5.04 21.03
CA GLY A 334 -16.80 4.09 20.74
C GLY A 334 -16.83 3.56 19.31
N ASP A 335 -15.79 3.81 18.56
CA ASP A 335 -15.60 3.26 17.22
C ASP A 335 -15.17 1.79 17.27
N VAL A 336 -15.24 1.12 16.12
CA VAL A 336 -14.79 -0.25 15.98
C VAL A 336 -13.29 -0.37 16.25
N PRO A 337 -12.82 -1.33 17.08
CA PRO A 337 -11.41 -1.64 17.17
C PRO A 337 -10.87 -2.19 15.85
N VAL A 338 -9.70 -1.72 15.41
CA VAL A 338 -9.06 -2.15 14.15
C VAL A 338 -7.59 -2.46 14.40
N VAL A 339 -7.12 -3.58 13.85
CA VAL A 339 -5.69 -3.92 13.85
C VAL A 339 -5.01 -3.13 12.74
N GLY A 340 -4.34 -2.04 13.11
CA GLY A 340 -3.56 -1.23 12.18
C GLY A 340 -2.08 -1.31 12.50
N GLY A 341 -1.27 -1.83 11.56
CA GLY A 341 0.18 -1.93 11.70
C GLY A 341 0.86 -0.57 11.62
N GLU A 342 2.13 -0.53 11.97
CA GLU A 342 2.93 0.69 12.11
C GLU A 342 2.97 1.56 10.86
N SER A 343 3.03 0.95 9.67
CA SER A 343 2.94 1.68 8.39
C SER A 343 1.49 1.89 7.98
N GLY A 344 0.58 0.98 8.38
CA GLY A 344 -0.83 0.99 8.02
C GLY A 344 -1.59 2.20 8.52
N VAL A 345 -1.18 2.75 9.65
CA VAL A 345 -1.87 3.86 10.32
C VAL A 345 -1.33 5.25 9.98
N ALA A 346 -0.32 5.37 9.12
CA ALA A 346 0.33 6.66 8.85
C ALA A 346 -0.67 7.72 8.36
N GLY A 347 -1.64 7.34 7.50
CA GLY A 347 -2.70 8.26 7.07
C GLY A 347 -3.56 8.79 8.23
N LEU A 348 -3.90 7.94 9.21
CA LEU A 348 -4.60 8.38 10.43
C LEU A 348 -3.74 9.30 11.29
N ALA A 349 -2.48 8.96 11.48
CA ALA A 349 -1.54 9.80 12.23
C ALA A 349 -1.39 11.19 11.60
N GLY A 350 -1.30 11.26 10.27
CA GLY A 350 -1.29 12.52 9.52
C GLY A 350 -2.57 13.33 9.72
N LEU A 351 -3.73 12.71 9.64
CA LEU A 351 -5.01 13.35 9.92
C LEU A 351 -5.06 13.94 11.35
N LEU A 352 -4.64 13.17 12.35
CA LEU A 352 -4.62 13.60 13.74
C LEU A 352 -3.71 14.81 13.95
N ASN A 353 -2.54 14.84 13.30
CA ASN A 353 -1.62 15.96 13.38
C ASN A 353 -2.19 17.24 12.75
N ILE A 354 -2.83 17.12 11.58
CA ILE A 354 -3.52 18.26 10.95
C ILE A 354 -4.66 18.76 11.84
N ALA A 355 -5.45 17.84 12.40
CA ALA A 355 -6.61 18.20 13.21
C ALA A 355 -6.27 18.97 14.50
N ARG A 356 -5.04 18.83 15.02
CA ARG A 356 -4.57 19.56 16.23
C ARG A 356 -4.20 21.03 15.97
N SER A 357 -4.07 21.44 14.71
CA SER A 357 -3.63 22.79 14.33
C SER A 357 -4.70 23.49 13.50
N THR A 358 -5.24 24.61 14.00
CA THR A 358 -6.19 25.44 13.25
C THR A 358 -5.62 25.86 11.90
N GLN A 359 -4.37 26.29 11.87
CA GLN A 359 -3.69 26.71 10.64
C GLN A 359 -3.62 25.57 9.60
N LEU A 360 -3.23 24.35 10.03
CA LEU A 360 -3.15 23.21 9.12
C LEU A 360 -4.54 22.76 8.62
N ARG A 361 -5.56 22.81 9.51
CA ARG A 361 -6.95 22.53 9.12
C ARG A 361 -7.42 23.48 8.02
N GLU A 362 -7.17 24.78 8.19
CA GLU A 362 -7.51 25.80 7.19
C GLU A 362 -6.75 25.56 5.87
N GLN A 363 -5.47 25.28 5.96
CA GLN A 363 -4.60 25.04 4.80
C GLN A 363 -5.10 23.88 3.92
N VAL A 364 -5.56 22.78 4.52
CA VAL A 364 -6.04 21.60 3.77
C VAL A 364 -7.56 21.62 3.54
N GLY A 365 -8.29 22.60 4.08
CA GLY A 365 -9.75 22.65 3.99
C GLY A 365 -10.48 21.65 4.90
N LEU A 366 -9.87 21.24 6.02
CA LEU A 366 -10.45 20.28 6.96
C LEU A 366 -11.50 20.95 7.84
N ASN A 367 -12.73 21.05 7.35
CA ASN A 367 -13.87 21.70 7.99
C ASN A 367 -15.00 20.71 8.37
N ALA A 368 -16.12 21.21 8.89
CA ALA A 368 -17.25 20.40 9.32
C ALA A 368 -17.91 19.57 8.19
N GLY A 369 -17.74 19.96 6.93
CA GLY A 369 -18.22 19.22 5.76
C GLY A 369 -17.21 18.19 5.23
N ALA A 370 -16.02 18.09 5.82
CA ALA A 370 -14.98 17.20 5.33
C ALA A 370 -15.37 15.71 5.49
N ARG A 371 -15.28 14.96 4.40
CA ARG A 371 -15.49 13.51 4.33
C ARG A 371 -14.15 12.86 3.99
N ILE A 372 -13.61 12.10 4.93
CA ILE A 372 -12.23 11.64 4.92
C ILE A 372 -12.18 10.13 4.65
N LEU A 373 -11.32 9.72 3.74
CA LEU A 373 -10.92 8.35 3.52
C LEU A 373 -9.50 8.13 4.01
N LEU A 374 -9.34 7.10 4.84
CA LEU A 374 -8.06 6.54 5.27
C LEU A 374 -7.89 5.14 4.70
N ILE A 375 -6.67 4.72 4.48
CA ILE A 375 -6.34 3.34 4.13
C ILE A 375 -5.52 2.74 5.28
N ASN A 376 -6.01 1.67 5.90
CA ASN A 376 -5.19 0.83 6.77
C ASN A 376 -4.50 -0.21 5.90
N THR A 377 -3.24 0.00 5.55
CA THR A 377 -2.55 -0.79 4.53
C THR A 377 -2.06 -2.14 5.01
N GLU A 378 -1.92 -2.32 6.32
CA GLU A 378 -1.48 -3.58 6.94
C GLU A 378 -1.99 -3.74 8.36
N GLY A 379 -2.04 -4.99 8.81
CA GLY A 379 -2.28 -5.37 10.19
C GLY A 379 -0.98 -5.67 10.95
N ALA A 380 -1.05 -6.60 11.90
CA ALA A 380 0.09 -7.05 12.70
C ALA A 380 0.99 -8.00 11.88
N THR A 381 1.69 -7.48 10.88
CA THR A 381 2.55 -8.27 9.98
C THR A 381 3.84 -8.75 10.66
N ALA A 382 4.20 -8.13 11.77
CA ALA A 382 5.19 -8.57 12.76
C ALA A 382 4.52 -8.54 14.15
N PRO A 383 3.85 -9.63 14.59
CA PRO A 383 3.00 -9.66 15.78
C PRO A 383 3.68 -9.21 17.07
N SER A 384 4.95 -9.53 17.26
CA SER A 384 5.71 -9.13 18.45
C SER A 384 5.94 -7.63 18.50
N ILE A 385 6.29 -7.02 17.36
CA ILE A 385 6.48 -5.57 17.22
C ILE A 385 5.14 -4.86 17.41
N TYR A 386 4.10 -5.35 16.74
CA TYR A 386 2.74 -4.80 16.88
C TYR A 386 2.31 -4.75 18.35
N ALA A 387 2.40 -5.87 19.06
CA ALA A 387 1.98 -5.95 20.48
C ALA A 387 2.77 -4.97 21.37
N SER A 388 4.06 -4.82 21.12
CA SER A 388 4.93 -3.88 21.85
C SER A 388 4.51 -2.42 21.62
N LEU A 389 4.23 -2.04 20.36
CA LEU A 389 3.88 -0.67 19.99
C LEU A 389 2.43 -0.32 20.35
N ALA A 390 1.49 -1.19 19.99
CA ALA A 390 0.06 -0.98 20.24
C ALA A 390 -0.34 -1.16 21.71
N GLY A 391 0.47 -1.87 22.51
CA GLY A 391 0.17 -2.21 23.91
C GLY A 391 -0.89 -3.30 24.06
N SER A 392 -1.26 -3.99 22.97
CA SER A 392 -2.23 -5.08 22.93
C SER A 392 -1.91 -6.03 21.78
N SER A 393 -2.16 -7.32 21.92
CA SER A 393 -1.99 -8.26 20.81
C SER A 393 -3.08 -8.08 19.74
N ALA A 394 -2.77 -8.43 18.49
CA ALA A 394 -3.75 -8.41 17.39
C ALA A 394 -4.98 -9.26 17.71
N ASP A 395 -4.79 -10.44 18.30
CA ASP A 395 -5.89 -11.34 18.69
C ASP A 395 -6.82 -10.69 19.70
N ALA A 396 -6.29 -9.97 20.69
CA ALA A 396 -7.11 -9.24 21.66
C ALA A 396 -7.91 -8.12 20.99
N VAL A 397 -7.31 -7.38 20.04
CA VAL A 397 -8.02 -6.34 19.28
C VAL A 397 -9.13 -6.96 18.41
N LEU A 398 -8.87 -8.07 17.73
CA LEU A 398 -9.87 -8.78 16.93
C LEU A 398 -11.02 -9.36 17.79
N ALA A 399 -10.73 -9.85 18.98
CA ALA A 399 -11.76 -10.29 19.93
C ALA A 399 -12.66 -9.10 20.35
N ASN A 400 -12.07 -7.93 20.64
CA ASN A 400 -12.81 -6.71 20.95
C ASN A 400 -13.62 -6.21 19.74
N GLN A 401 -13.07 -6.30 18.53
CA GLN A 401 -13.77 -5.97 17.30
C GLN A 401 -15.03 -6.83 17.11
N LYS A 402 -14.90 -8.15 17.31
CA LYS A 402 -16.02 -9.08 17.22
C LYS A 402 -17.11 -8.73 18.25
N HIS A 403 -16.73 -8.47 19.48
CA HIS A 403 -17.67 -8.08 20.54
C HIS A 403 -18.39 -6.75 20.20
N TRP A 404 -17.65 -5.77 19.68
CA TRP A 404 -18.21 -4.50 19.22
C TRP A 404 -19.26 -4.70 18.10
N LEU A 405 -18.98 -5.58 17.13
CA LEU A 405 -19.88 -5.92 16.04
C LEU A 405 -21.18 -6.58 16.54
N GLU A 406 -21.08 -7.51 17.49
CA GLU A 406 -22.21 -8.20 18.11
C GLU A 406 -23.13 -7.20 18.86
N GLN A 407 -22.53 -6.30 19.64
CA GLN A 407 -23.28 -5.24 20.34
C GLN A 407 -23.95 -4.25 19.37
N SER A 408 -23.26 -3.89 18.27
CA SER A 408 -23.78 -2.97 17.27
C SER A 408 -24.94 -3.57 16.47
N ALA A 409 -24.93 -4.88 16.23
CA ALA A 409 -26.02 -5.60 15.58
C ALA A 409 -27.27 -5.69 16.47
N SER A 410 -27.12 -5.82 17.78
CA SER A 410 -28.22 -5.88 18.74
C SER A 410 -28.91 -4.54 19.03
N ARG A 411 -28.31 -3.41 18.59
CA ARG A 411 -28.85 -2.05 18.74
C ARG A 411 -29.61 -1.54 17.52
N ARG A 412 -29.58 -2.32 16.41
CA ARG A 412 -30.36 -2.05 15.17
C ARG A 412 -31.66 -2.85 15.18
#